data_7ea855f3b14260e20aab6466e35d6d12
#
_entry.id   7ea855f3b14260e20aab6466e35d6d12
#
_cell.length_a   1.000
_cell.length_b   1.000
_cell.length_c   1.000
_cell.angle_alpha   90.00
_cell.angle_beta   90.00
_cell.angle_gamma   90.00
#
_symmetry.space_group_name_H-M   'P 1'
#
loop_
_entity.id
_entity.type
_entity.pdbx_description
1 polymer ?
#
loop_
_entity_poly.entity_id
_entity_poly.type
_entity_poly.pdbx_seq_one_letter_code
_entity_poly.pdbx_strand_id
1 'polypeptide(L)'
;MEVCLFLIAEHGDDGAQAASPDVAPAPDALRGVRGLARWIVHRPVAFAADRADPVPRPRSPACVLQCYFVDLDALEAMLGPAGAAQAFVERCAAAGLRVAQQAMAVRRMPLAGARAVAQCCTYLVSYEGEAADANAWLSHYLDHHPPLMAQLPGIREIEIYTRIDYRSALPVPRARAMQRNKVVFDDAGALADALASPVRVLMRRDFEALPPFTGATPHFPMASRVCEITCAE
;
A
#
# COMPACT_ATOMS: atom_id res chain seq x y z
N MET A 1 9.47 -10.48 12.95
CA MET A 1 8.27 -10.29 12.08
C MET A 1 8.47 -9.00 11.33
N GLU A 2 8.46 -9.06 10.02
CA GLU A 2 8.59 -7.86 9.20
C GLU A 2 7.39 -6.93 9.40
N VAL A 3 7.65 -5.65 9.50
CA VAL A 3 6.63 -4.60 9.63
C VAL A 3 6.79 -3.57 8.55
N CYS A 4 5.70 -2.93 8.19
CA CYS A 4 5.65 -1.95 7.12
C CYS A 4 4.98 -0.66 7.59
N LEU A 5 5.61 0.47 7.27
CA LEU A 5 5.05 1.80 7.46
C LEU A 5 4.49 2.31 6.13
N PHE A 6 3.26 2.77 6.13
CA PHE A 6 2.65 3.56 5.06
C PHE A 6 2.58 5.02 5.49
N LEU A 7 3.16 5.91 4.69
CA LEU A 7 2.94 7.35 4.74
C LEU A 7 2.16 7.73 3.48
N ILE A 8 0.90 8.10 3.65
CA ILE A 8 -0.07 8.30 2.57
C ILE A 8 -0.26 9.81 2.42
N ALA A 9 0.22 10.38 1.31
CA ALA A 9 0.09 11.79 1.00
C ALA A 9 -1.12 12.01 0.07
N GLU A 10 -2.06 12.84 0.51
CA GLU A 10 -3.32 13.12 -0.19
C GLU A 10 -3.44 14.61 -0.49
N HIS A 11 -4.14 14.95 -1.57
CA HIS A 11 -4.50 16.33 -1.85
C HIS A 11 -5.52 16.84 -0.82
N GLY A 12 -5.42 18.12 -0.46
CA GLY A 12 -6.45 18.80 0.32
C GLY A 12 -7.79 18.89 -0.44
N ASP A 13 -8.85 19.24 0.27
CA ASP A 13 -10.22 19.24 -0.27
C ASP A 13 -10.40 20.28 -1.39
N ASP A 14 -9.60 21.34 -1.42
CA ASP A 14 -9.65 22.44 -2.40
C ASP A 14 -8.81 22.18 -3.66
N GLY A 15 -8.15 21.03 -3.76
CA GLY A 15 -7.20 20.73 -4.82
C GLY A 15 -7.87 20.45 -6.15
N ALA A 16 -7.82 21.41 -7.09
CA ALA A 16 -7.95 21.14 -8.51
C ALA A 16 -6.99 20.00 -8.92
N GLN A 17 -7.29 19.34 -10.01
CA GLN A 17 -6.56 18.21 -10.59
C GLN A 17 -5.15 18.63 -11.11
N ALA A 18 -4.38 19.27 -10.22
CA ALA A 18 -2.97 19.59 -10.50
C ALA A 18 -2.15 18.30 -10.53
N ALA A 19 -1.13 18.27 -11.38
CA ALA A 19 -0.15 17.17 -11.37
C ALA A 19 0.39 16.97 -9.95
N SER A 20 0.42 15.71 -9.50
CA SER A 20 0.91 15.41 -8.15
C SER A 20 2.37 15.86 -8.02
N PRO A 21 2.70 16.70 -7.02
CA PRO A 21 4.08 17.18 -6.82
C PRO A 21 5.00 16.01 -6.54
N ASP A 22 6.28 16.13 -6.95
CA ASP A 22 7.30 15.13 -6.62
C ASP A 22 7.78 15.32 -5.18
N VAL A 23 7.11 14.65 -4.25
CA VAL A 23 7.48 14.64 -2.83
C VAL A 23 8.28 13.39 -2.44
N ALA A 24 8.61 12.52 -3.39
CA ALA A 24 9.36 11.30 -3.10
C ALA A 24 10.74 11.63 -2.48
N PRO A 25 11.20 10.82 -1.53
CA PRO A 25 12.59 10.92 -1.07
C PRO A 25 13.55 10.67 -2.21
N ALA A 26 14.70 11.37 -2.21
CA ALA A 26 15.81 11.00 -3.07
C ALA A 26 16.26 9.56 -2.77
N PRO A 27 16.83 8.82 -3.73
CA PRO A 27 17.22 7.42 -3.52
C PRO A 27 18.14 7.21 -2.31
N ASP A 28 18.95 8.18 -1.97
CA ASP A 28 19.89 8.11 -0.85
C ASP A 28 19.34 8.67 0.47
N ALA A 29 18.20 9.32 0.45
CA ALA A 29 17.64 10.02 1.62
C ALA A 29 17.31 9.08 2.80
N LEU A 30 17.07 7.81 2.54
CA LEU A 30 16.75 6.80 3.54
C LEU A 30 17.90 5.78 3.75
N ARG A 31 19.06 5.98 3.07
CA ARG A 31 20.26 5.19 3.37
C ARG A 31 20.70 5.50 4.80
N GLY A 32 21.04 4.47 5.54
CA GLY A 32 21.45 4.63 6.94
C GLY A 32 20.31 4.67 7.95
N VAL A 33 19.06 4.62 7.52
CA VAL A 33 17.94 4.39 8.45
C VAL A 33 18.05 2.96 8.99
N ARG A 34 18.31 2.88 10.29
CA ARG A 34 18.53 1.60 10.96
C ARG A 34 17.35 0.66 10.79
N GLY A 35 17.62 -0.57 10.38
CA GLY A 35 16.62 -1.62 10.26
C GLY A 35 15.64 -1.46 9.09
N LEU A 36 15.80 -0.43 8.24
CA LEU A 36 15.07 -0.28 7.00
C LEU A 36 15.67 -1.26 5.98
N ALA A 37 14.86 -2.20 5.49
CA ALA A 37 15.28 -3.21 4.52
C ALA A 37 15.05 -2.74 3.06
N ARG A 38 13.90 -2.14 2.80
CA ARG A 38 13.53 -1.57 1.50
C ARG A 38 12.46 -0.50 1.66
N TRP A 39 12.29 0.32 0.66
CA TRP A 39 11.19 1.26 0.58
C TRP A 39 10.67 1.39 -0.86
N ILE A 40 9.41 1.76 -0.98
CA ILE A 40 8.72 1.87 -2.26
C ILE A 40 8.03 3.24 -2.32
N VAL A 41 8.17 3.91 -3.45
CA VAL A 41 7.36 5.09 -3.78
C VAL A 41 6.30 4.68 -4.77
N HIS A 42 5.06 4.92 -4.42
CA HIS A 42 3.90 4.70 -5.26
C HIS A 42 3.33 6.06 -5.70
N ARG A 43 3.05 6.21 -6.99
CA ARG A 43 2.39 7.38 -7.57
C ARG A 43 1.17 6.95 -8.37
N PRO A 44 0.08 7.72 -8.38
CA PRO A 44 -1.10 7.36 -9.14
C PRO A 44 -0.74 7.22 -10.63
N VAL A 45 -1.29 6.21 -11.27
CA VAL A 45 -1.20 6.02 -12.72
C VAL A 45 -2.58 6.18 -13.34
N ALA A 46 -2.64 6.81 -14.51
CA ALA A 46 -3.87 6.84 -15.29
C ALA A 46 -4.22 5.39 -15.69
N PHE A 47 -5.38 4.94 -15.27
CA PHE A 47 -5.82 3.58 -15.48
C PHE A 47 -7.23 3.53 -16.08
N ALA A 48 -7.34 2.96 -17.27
CA ALA A 48 -8.57 2.98 -18.06
C ALA A 48 -9.53 1.81 -17.78
N ALA A 49 -9.14 0.85 -16.95
CA ALA A 49 -9.74 -0.48 -16.93
C ALA A 49 -11.05 -0.62 -16.14
N ASP A 50 -11.74 0.45 -15.74
CA ASP A 50 -13.01 0.23 -15.04
C ASP A 50 -14.03 1.33 -15.34
N ARG A 51 -14.52 1.34 -16.57
CA ARG A 51 -15.74 2.09 -16.92
C ARG A 51 -17.03 1.41 -16.42
N ALA A 52 -16.92 0.21 -15.84
CA ALA A 52 -18.07 -0.62 -15.48
C ALA A 52 -18.44 -0.56 -13.99
N ASP A 53 -17.68 0.16 -13.15
CA ASP A 53 -18.01 0.28 -11.73
C ASP A 53 -18.80 1.57 -11.49
N PRO A 54 -20.11 1.49 -11.13
CA PRO A 54 -20.96 2.66 -10.93
C PRO A 54 -20.65 3.43 -9.63
N VAL A 55 -19.75 2.90 -8.77
CA VAL A 55 -19.38 3.54 -7.52
C VAL A 55 -18.31 4.62 -7.77
N PRO A 56 -18.53 5.88 -7.33
CA PRO A 56 -17.50 6.91 -7.42
C PRO A 56 -16.22 6.45 -6.74
N ARG A 57 -15.12 6.42 -7.49
CA ARG A 57 -13.83 6.04 -6.90
C ARG A 57 -13.32 7.15 -6.00
N PRO A 58 -12.83 6.82 -4.81
CA PRO A 58 -12.11 7.78 -4.01
C PRO A 58 -10.89 8.27 -4.80
N ARG A 59 -10.53 9.53 -4.60
CA ARG A 59 -9.35 10.13 -5.23
C ARG A 59 -8.10 9.34 -4.82
N SER A 60 -7.26 8.99 -5.79
CA SER A 60 -5.99 8.33 -5.50
C SER A 60 -5.09 9.22 -4.66
N PRO A 61 -4.32 8.68 -3.72
CA PRO A 61 -3.26 9.41 -3.04
C PRO A 61 -2.30 10.05 -4.05
N ALA A 62 -1.80 11.25 -3.76
CA ALA A 62 -0.78 11.90 -4.58
C ALA A 62 0.54 11.11 -4.57
N CYS A 63 0.86 10.51 -3.41
CA CYS A 63 2.02 9.65 -3.23
C CYS A 63 1.79 8.74 -2.02
N VAL A 64 2.29 7.51 -2.09
CA VAL A 64 2.43 6.64 -0.92
C VAL A 64 3.90 6.26 -0.78
N LEU A 65 4.51 6.58 0.37
CA LEU A 65 5.82 6.08 0.75
C LEU A 65 5.60 4.86 1.65
N GLN A 66 6.08 3.71 1.21
CA GLN A 66 5.98 2.44 1.92
C GLN A 66 7.37 1.98 2.33
N CYS A 67 7.60 1.80 3.64
CA CYS A 67 8.91 1.45 4.20
C CYS A 67 8.83 0.15 4.98
N TYR A 68 9.75 -0.78 4.72
CA TYR A 68 9.78 -2.11 5.35
C TYR A 68 10.91 -2.20 6.34
N PHE A 69 10.61 -2.67 7.53
CA PHE A 69 11.54 -2.78 8.63
C PHE A 69 11.66 -4.21 9.14
N VAL A 70 12.84 -4.54 9.63
CA VAL A 70 13.12 -5.85 10.22
C VAL A 70 12.32 -6.09 11.50
N ASP A 71 12.00 -5.01 12.23
CA ASP A 71 11.24 -5.05 13.47
C ASP A 71 10.49 -3.72 13.75
N LEU A 72 9.69 -3.73 14.80
CA LEU A 72 8.88 -2.59 15.22
C LEU A 72 9.72 -1.46 15.82
N ASP A 73 10.79 -1.77 16.55
CA ASP A 73 11.65 -0.78 17.19
C ASP A 73 12.34 0.11 16.14
N ALA A 74 12.80 -0.50 15.04
CA ALA A 74 13.38 0.23 13.91
C ALA A 74 12.35 1.13 13.21
N LEU A 75 11.12 0.65 13.02
CA LEU A 75 10.03 1.45 12.47
C LEU A 75 9.71 2.65 13.39
N GLU A 76 9.58 2.42 14.69
CA GLU A 76 9.29 3.47 15.66
C GLU A 76 10.41 4.51 15.77
N ALA A 77 11.66 4.09 15.59
CA ALA A 77 12.81 5.01 15.53
C ALA A 77 12.71 5.97 14.33
N MET A 78 12.27 5.49 13.14
CA MET A 78 11.99 6.35 11.99
C MET A 78 10.87 7.36 12.25
N LEU A 79 9.91 7.01 13.11
CA LEU A 79 8.77 7.85 13.48
C LEU A 79 9.04 8.76 14.69
N GLY A 80 10.24 8.68 15.27
CA GLY A 80 10.65 9.50 16.42
C GLY A 80 10.78 10.98 16.10
N PRO A 81 11.02 11.85 17.12
CA PRO A 81 11.10 13.31 16.94
C PRO A 81 12.18 13.77 15.94
N ALA A 82 13.29 13.02 15.84
CA ALA A 82 14.38 13.26 14.87
C ALA A 82 14.43 12.19 13.76
N GLY A 83 13.35 11.44 13.57
CA GLY A 83 13.29 10.34 12.61
C GLY A 83 13.19 10.83 11.16
N ALA A 84 13.67 10.02 10.22
CA ALA A 84 13.70 10.35 8.80
C ALA A 84 12.31 10.60 8.18
N ALA A 85 11.25 10.10 8.80
CA ALA A 85 9.86 10.33 8.34
C ALA A 85 9.43 11.80 8.45
N GLN A 86 10.02 12.60 9.37
CA GLN A 86 9.72 14.02 9.53
C GLN A 86 9.95 14.78 8.21
N ALA A 87 11.10 14.56 7.57
CA ALA A 87 11.45 15.24 6.32
C ALA A 87 10.47 14.92 5.17
N PHE A 88 9.88 13.74 5.14
CA PHE A 88 8.83 13.42 4.17
C PHE A 88 7.55 14.21 4.46
N VAL A 89 7.12 14.26 5.73
CA VAL A 89 5.92 15.02 6.15
C VAL A 89 6.09 16.50 5.84
N GLU A 90 7.24 17.10 6.12
CA GLU A 90 7.55 18.50 5.84
C GLU A 90 7.48 18.81 4.33
N ARG A 91 8.06 17.95 3.48
CA ARG A 91 7.97 18.12 2.02
C ARG A 91 6.53 18.03 1.53
N CYS A 92 5.75 17.09 2.04
CA CYS A 92 4.34 16.98 1.71
C CYS A 92 3.57 18.22 2.12
N ALA A 93 3.78 18.72 3.34
CA ALA A 93 3.15 19.94 3.83
C ALA A 93 3.51 21.18 2.98
N ALA A 94 4.80 21.34 2.62
CA ALA A 94 5.26 22.41 1.72
C ALA A 94 4.63 22.33 0.31
N ALA A 95 4.23 21.14 -0.12
CA ALA A 95 3.54 20.89 -1.37
C ALA A 95 1.99 20.97 -1.25
N GLY A 96 1.45 21.35 -0.10
CA GLY A 96 0.00 21.44 0.15
C GLY A 96 -0.70 20.08 0.28
N LEU A 97 0.06 19.01 0.58
CA LEU A 97 -0.47 17.67 0.78
C LEU A 97 -0.68 17.39 2.27
N ARG A 98 -1.73 16.65 2.58
CA ARG A 98 -1.97 16.07 3.92
C ARG A 98 -1.38 14.67 3.96
N VAL A 99 -0.77 14.31 5.08
CA VAL A 99 -0.18 12.97 5.26
C VAL A 99 -0.93 12.23 6.37
N ALA A 100 -1.23 10.97 6.13
CA ALA A 100 -1.62 10.00 7.16
C ALA A 100 -0.57 8.90 7.27
N GLN A 101 -0.45 8.29 8.46
CA GLN A 101 0.51 7.24 8.75
C GLN A 101 -0.18 5.96 9.22
N GLN A 102 0.39 4.81 8.88
CA GLN A 102 -0.07 3.52 9.41
C GLN A 102 1.06 2.48 9.41
N ALA A 103 1.33 1.89 10.57
CA ALA A 103 2.19 0.71 10.67
C ALA A 103 1.37 -0.57 10.60
N MET A 104 1.91 -1.58 9.90
CA MET A 104 1.21 -2.83 9.66
C MET A 104 2.19 -4.03 9.68
N ALA A 105 1.73 -5.18 10.14
CA ALA A 105 2.43 -6.45 10.00
C ALA A 105 2.33 -6.97 8.57
N VAL A 106 3.39 -7.56 8.05
CA VAL A 106 3.49 -8.02 6.66
C VAL A 106 3.34 -9.55 6.58
N ARG A 107 2.46 -10.01 5.67
CA ARG A 107 2.38 -11.41 5.23
C ARG A 107 2.66 -11.46 3.73
N ARG A 108 3.70 -12.18 3.34
CA ARG A 108 4.00 -12.46 1.94
C ARG A 108 3.36 -13.77 1.52
N MET A 109 2.65 -13.75 0.42
CA MET A 109 2.07 -14.96 -0.17
C MET A 109 3.10 -15.57 -1.14
N PRO A 110 3.40 -16.87 -1.03
CA PRO A 110 4.30 -17.51 -1.96
C PRO A 110 3.67 -17.56 -3.37
N LEU A 111 4.45 -17.16 -4.37
CA LEU A 111 4.08 -17.21 -5.79
C LEU A 111 5.14 -17.95 -6.59
N ALA A 112 4.70 -18.83 -7.48
CA ALA A 112 5.61 -19.43 -8.46
C ALA A 112 6.11 -18.35 -9.44
N GLY A 113 7.43 -18.24 -9.60
CA GLY A 113 8.03 -17.25 -10.51
C GLY A 113 8.03 -15.81 -9.98
N ALA A 114 7.83 -15.61 -8.66
CA ALA A 114 8.03 -14.30 -8.02
C ALA A 114 9.44 -13.76 -8.31
N ARG A 115 9.51 -12.50 -8.73
CA ARG A 115 10.78 -11.81 -8.94
C ARG A 115 10.66 -10.36 -8.49
N ALA A 116 11.74 -9.83 -7.92
CA ALA A 116 11.83 -8.41 -7.61
C ALA A 116 11.86 -7.58 -8.91
N VAL A 117 11.11 -6.49 -8.93
CA VAL A 117 11.03 -5.58 -10.08
C VAL A 117 11.26 -4.17 -9.55
N ALA A 118 12.27 -3.48 -10.09
CA ALA A 118 12.64 -2.14 -9.63
C ALA A 118 11.58 -1.07 -9.98
N GLN A 119 10.88 -1.27 -11.11
CA GLN A 119 9.73 -0.46 -11.52
C GLN A 119 8.58 -1.38 -11.90
N CYS A 120 7.41 -1.12 -11.39
CA CYS A 120 6.26 -2.00 -11.55
C CYS A 120 4.94 -1.21 -11.44
N CYS A 121 3.84 -1.87 -11.75
CA CYS A 121 2.51 -1.41 -11.39
C CYS A 121 2.04 -2.16 -10.14
N THR A 122 1.68 -1.40 -9.12
CA THR A 122 1.12 -1.93 -7.88
C THR A 122 -0.37 -1.60 -7.80
N TYR A 123 -1.18 -2.60 -7.48
CA TYR A 123 -2.57 -2.40 -7.12
C TYR A 123 -2.67 -2.39 -5.59
N LEU A 124 -2.76 -1.19 -5.02
CA LEU A 124 -2.94 -1.01 -3.58
C LEU A 124 -4.43 -1.06 -3.26
N VAL A 125 -4.80 -1.92 -2.32
CA VAL A 125 -6.16 -2.07 -1.84
C VAL A 125 -6.18 -1.82 -0.34
N SER A 126 -7.21 -1.13 0.13
CA SER A 126 -7.43 -0.82 1.55
C SER A 126 -8.80 -1.32 1.96
N TYR A 127 -8.91 -1.98 3.11
CA TYR A 127 -10.18 -2.29 3.76
C TYR A 127 -10.31 -1.32 4.94
N GLU A 128 -11.12 -0.29 4.73
CA GLU A 128 -11.33 0.78 5.71
C GLU A 128 -12.54 0.48 6.57
N GLY A 129 -12.42 0.70 7.86
CA GLY A 129 -13.48 0.39 8.80
C GLY A 129 -13.18 -0.82 9.67
N GLU A 130 -14.22 -1.48 10.15
CA GLU A 130 -14.10 -2.57 11.11
C GLU A 130 -15.03 -3.73 10.73
N ALA A 131 -14.55 -4.96 10.94
CA ALA A 131 -15.35 -6.15 10.86
C ALA A 131 -16.07 -6.40 12.19
N ALA A 132 -17.31 -6.92 12.13
CA ALA A 132 -18.07 -7.29 13.32
C ALA A 132 -17.34 -8.38 14.14
N ASP A 133 -16.70 -9.32 13.44
CA ASP A 133 -15.76 -10.30 13.99
C ASP A 133 -14.46 -10.24 13.14
N ALA A 134 -13.44 -9.56 13.67
CA ALA A 134 -12.17 -9.37 12.99
C ALA A 134 -11.41 -10.69 12.76
N ASN A 135 -11.54 -11.64 13.67
CA ASN A 135 -10.90 -12.96 13.53
C ASN A 135 -11.56 -13.79 12.43
N ALA A 136 -12.87 -13.90 12.44
CA ALA A 136 -13.62 -14.62 11.41
C ALA A 136 -13.37 -13.98 10.02
N TRP A 137 -13.38 -12.65 9.94
CA TRP A 137 -13.12 -11.91 8.70
C TRP A 137 -11.71 -12.18 8.16
N LEU A 138 -10.69 -12.05 9.00
CA LEU A 138 -9.30 -12.24 8.60
C LEU A 138 -9.01 -13.69 8.22
N SER A 139 -9.59 -14.67 8.95
CA SER A 139 -9.45 -16.09 8.62
C SER A 139 -10.04 -16.39 7.27
N HIS A 140 -11.30 -15.99 7.03
CA HIS A 140 -11.94 -16.16 5.72
C HIS A 140 -11.12 -15.51 4.60
N TYR A 141 -10.69 -14.26 4.82
CA TYR A 141 -9.90 -13.54 3.84
C TYR A 141 -8.61 -14.29 3.48
N LEU A 142 -7.81 -14.68 4.47
CA LEU A 142 -6.50 -15.33 4.26
C LEU A 142 -6.63 -16.71 3.60
N ASP A 143 -7.71 -17.43 3.92
CA ASP A 143 -7.92 -18.79 3.41
C ASP A 143 -8.44 -18.81 1.96
N HIS A 144 -9.15 -17.76 1.51
CA HIS A 144 -9.84 -17.77 0.22
C HIS A 144 -9.32 -16.71 -0.77
N HIS A 145 -9.18 -15.45 -0.36
CA HIS A 145 -8.91 -14.36 -1.29
C HIS A 145 -7.49 -14.38 -1.90
N PRO A 146 -6.40 -14.52 -1.13
CA PRO A 146 -5.05 -14.58 -1.69
C PRO A 146 -4.80 -15.77 -2.64
N PRO A 147 -5.35 -16.98 -2.40
CA PRO A 147 -5.27 -18.08 -3.37
C PRO A 147 -5.93 -17.76 -4.72
N LEU A 148 -7.00 -16.95 -4.74
CA LEU A 148 -7.59 -16.44 -5.97
C LEU A 148 -6.72 -15.37 -6.61
N MET A 149 -6.20 -14.41 -5.82
CA MET A 149 -5.26 -13.40 -6.34
C MET A 149 -4.05 -14.05 -7.01
N ALA A 150 -3.53 -15.14 -6.46
CA ALA A 150 -2.39 -15.87 -7.02
C ALA A 150 -2.65 -16.46 -8.43
N GLN A 151 -3.90 -16.57 -8.84
CA GLN A 151 -4.31 -17.04 -10.16
C GLN A 151 -4.43 -15.91 -11.19
N LEU A 152 -4.28 -14.65 -10.80
CA LEU A 152 -4.30 -13.52 -11.72
C LEU A 152 -3.14 -13.63 -12.71
N PRO A 153 -3.38 -13.50 -14.04
CA PRO A 153 -2.31 -13.56 -15.03
C PRO A 153 -1.31 -12.42 -14.80
N GLY A 154 -0.04 -12.72 -14.96
CA GLY A 154 1.04 -11.73 -14.86
C GLY A 154 1.37 -11.24 -13.47
N ILE A 155 0.79 -11.82 -12.42
CA ILE A 155 1.07 -11.43 -11.03
C ILE A 155 2.52 -11.71 -10.64
N ARG A 156 3.14 -10.80 -9.86
CA ARG A 156 4.55 -10.88 -9.41
C ARG A 156 4.72 -10.98 -7.91
N GLU A 157 3.86 -10.31 -7.15
CA GLU A 157 3.94 -10.28 -5.69
C GLU A 157 2.55 -10.09 -5.09
N ILE A 158 2.28 -10.73 -3.96
CA ILE A 158 1.12 -10.48 -3.11
C ILE A 158 1.61 -10.29 -1.69
N GLU A 159 1.26 -9.16 -1.10
CA GLU A 159 1.46 -8.92 0.33
C GLU A 159 0.14 -8.49 0.97
N ILE A 160 -0.11 -9.04 2.14
CA ILE A 160 -1.26 -8.73 3.00
C ILE A 160 -0.74 -8.06 4.26
N TYR A 161 -1.33 -6.94 4.61
CA TYR A 161 -0.95 -6.13 5.77
C TYR A 161 -2.10 -6.07 6.75
N THR A 162 -1.83 -6.32 8.02
CA THR A 162 -2.78 -6.14 9.11
C THR A 162 -2.27 -5.11 10.10
N ARG A 163 -3.15 -4.25 10.59
CA ARG A 163 -2.77 -3.16 11.50
C ARG A 163 -2.11 -3.69 12.78
N ILE A 164 -1.16 -2.91 13.28
CA ILE A 164 -0.51 -3.10 14.57
C ILE A 164 -0.51 -1.77 15.34
N ASP A 165 -0.37 -1.84 16.65
CA ASP A 165 -0.11 -0.66 17.47
C ASP A 165 1.37 -0.29 17.42
N TYR A 166 1.66 1.02 17.46
CA TYR A 166 3.02 1.55 17.38
C TYR A 166 3.12 2.94 17.98
N ARG A 167 4.33 3.37 18.35
CA ARG A 167 4.61 4.73 18.82
C ARG A 167 5.01 5.62 17.64
N SER A 168 4.61 6.88 17.68
CA SER A 168 5.00 7.87 16.68
C SER A 168 4.99 9.28 17.26
N ALA A 169 5.98 10.09 16.91
CA ALA A 169 6.06 11.51 17.16
C ALA A 169 5.70 12.36 15.92
N LEU A 170 5.27 11.74 14.82
CA LEU A 170 4.84 12.50 13.65
C LEU A 170 3.54 13.27 13.94
N PRO A 171 3.48 14.57 13.60
CA PRO A 171 2.30 15.41 13.83
C PRO A 171 1.23 15.19 12.75
N VAL A 172 0.96 13.95 12.39
CA VAL A 172 0.01 13.58 11.33
C VAL A 172 -0.93 12.47 11.82
N PRO A 173 -2.19 12.44 11.35
CA PRO A 173 -3.17 11.45 11.78
C PRO A 173 -2.75 10.02 11.43
N ARG A 174 -3.28 9.06 12.19
CA ARG A 174 -3.17 7.63 11.88
C ARG A 174 -4.31 7.21 10.97
N ALA A 175 -3.98 6.59 9.84
CA ALA A 175 -4.96 5.87 9.04
C ALA A 175 -5.41 4.59 9.80
N ARG A 176 -6.66 4.15 9.55
CA ARG A 176 -7.30 3.10 10.35
C ARG A 176 -7.79 1.92 9.51
N ALA A 177 -7.19 1.70 8.33
CA ALA A 177 -7.54 0.50 7.57
C ALA A 177 -7.28 -0.75 8.42
N MET A 178 -8.27 -1.65 8.50
CA MET A 178 -8.08 -2.92 9.23
C MET A 178 -7.10 -3.83 8.49
N GLN A 179 -7.08 -3.74 7.17
CA GLN A 179 -6.18 -4.49 6.30
C GLN A 179 -5.86 -3.69 5.04
N ARG A 180 -4.68 -3.96 4.47
CA ARG A 180 -4.30 -3.53 3.12
C ARG A 180 -3.74 -4.70 2.35
N ASN A 181 -3.78 -4.60 1.03
CA ASN A 181 -3.06 -5.51 0.13
C ASN A 181 -2.19 -4.74 -0.83
N LYS A 182 -1.13 -5.39 -1.25
CA LYS A 182 -0.32 -5.01 -2.39
C LYS A 182 -0.27 -6.17 -3.37
N VAL A 183 -0.71 -5.93 -4.60
CA VAL A 183 -0.62 -6.88 -5.70
C VAL A 183 0.21 -6.24 -6.80
N VAL A 184 1.26 -6.91 -7.26
CA VAL A 184 2.26 -6.32 -8.17
C VAL A 184 2.22 -6.98 -9.52
N PHE A 185 2.32 -6.16 -10.58
CA PHE A 185 2.40 -6.53 -11.99
C PHE A 185 3.57 -5.79 -12.65
N ASP A 186 4.02 -6.26 -13.81
CA ASP A 186 5.13 -5.61 -14.53
C ASP A 186 4.78 -4.15 -14.89
N ASP A 187 3.55 -3.91 -15.35
CA ASP A 187 3.07 -2.58 -15.76
C ASP A 187 1.53 -2.47 -15.64
N ALA A 188 0.99 -1.30 -16.01
CA ALA A 188 -0.44 -1.03 -15.95
C ALA A 188 -1.26 -1.85 -16.97
N GLY A 189 -0.65 -2.24 -18.08
CA GLY A 189 -1.28 -3.13 -19.07
C GLY A 189 -1.48 -4.53 -18.48
N ALA A 190 -0.45 -5.11 -17.87
CA ALA A 190 -0.54 -6.40 -17.21
C ALA A 190 -1.58 -6.40 -16.07
N LEU A 191 -1.70 -5.30 -15.31
CA LEU A 191 -2.77 -5.14 -14.33
C LEU A 191 -4.15 -5.09 -15.02
N ALA A 192 -4.29 -4.38 -16.14
CA ALA A 192 -5.56 -4.31 -16.87
C ALA A 192 -6.01 -5.69 -17.37
N ASP A 193 -5.09 -6.48 -17.95
CA ASP A 193 -5.34 -7.83 -18.40
C ASP A 193 -5.75 -8.76 -17.25
N ALA A 194 -5.07 -8.63 -16.10
CA ALA A 194 -5.40 -9.38 -14.89
C ALA A 194 -6.83 -9.07 -14.41
N LEU A 195 -7.21 -7.78 -14.37
CA LEU A 195 -8.54 -7.36 -13.96
C LEU A 195 -9.65 -7.70 -14.97
N ALA A 196 -9.30 -7.92 -16.24
CA ALA A 196 -10.21 -8.42 -17.28
C ALA A 196 -10.34 -9.95 -17.27
N SER A 197 -9.50 -10.67 -16.53
CA SER A 197 -9.48 -12.12 -16.50
C SER A 197 -10.71 -12.73 -15.80
N PRO A 198 -11.09 -13.98 -16.11
CA PRO A 198 -12.19 -14.68 -15.44
C PRO A 198 -12.01 -14.82 -13.91
N VAL A 199 -10.77 -14.80 -13.42
CA VAL A 199 -10.45 -14.86 -11.98
C VAL A 199 -11.14 -13.74 -11.21
N ARG A 200 -11.29 -12.55 -11.82
CA ARG A 200 -11.98 -11.43 -11.19
C ARG A 200 -13.41 -11.75 -10.77
N VAL A 201 -14.12 -12.57 -11.53
CA VAL A 201 -15.48 -13.01 -11.18
C VAL A 201 -15.48 -13.86 -9.91
N LEU A 202 -14.49 -14.73 -9.76
CA LEU A 202 -14.31 -15.56 -8.58
C LEU A 202 -13.96 -14.70 -7.36
N MET A 203 -13.04 -13.75 -7.52
CA MET A 203 -12.65 -12.81 -6.47
C MET A 203 -13.82 -11.93 -6.01
N ARG A 204 -14.71 -11.51 -6.92
CA ARG A 204 -15.92 -10.75 -6.55
C ARG A 204 -16.85 -11.59 -5.70
N ARG A 205 -17.11 -12.84 -6.08
CA ARG A 205 -17.95 -13.76 -5.31
C ARG A 205 -17.40 -14.02 -3.91
N ASP A 206 -16.08 -14.19 -3.81
CA ASP A 206 -15.40 -14.34 -2.54
C ASP A 206 -15.50 -13.08 -1.68
N PHE A 207 -15.32 -11.90 -2.27
CA PHE A 207 -15.52 -10.62 -1.58
C PHE A 207 -16.95 -10.46 -1.04
N GLU A 208 -17.96 -10.86 -1.80
CA GLU A 208 -19.38 -10.84 -1.39
C GLU A 208 -19.69 -11.87 -0.28
N ALA A 209 -18.85 -12.89 -0.13
CA ALA A 209 -18.96 -13.91 0.92
C ALA A 209 -18.19 -13.57 2.21
N LEU A 210 -17.42 -12.45 2.23
CA LEU A 210 -16.70 -12.01 3.43
C LEU A 210 -17.67 -11.77 4.59
N PRO A 211 -17.29 -12.12 5.82
CA PRO A 211 -18.05 -11.72 7.01
C PRO A 211 -18.30 -10.20 7.02
N PRO A 212 -19.42 -9.74 7.61
CA PRO A 212 -19.80 -8.33 7.57
C PRO A 212 -18.72 -7.40 8.11
N PHE A 213 -18.41 -6.35 7.34
CA PHE A 213 -17.52 -5.26 7.75
C PHE A 213 -18.09 -3.92 7.25
N THR A 214 -17.64 -2.84 7.85
CA THR A 214 -18.02 -1.48 7.50
C THR A 214 -16.92 -0.79 6.69
N GLY A 215 -17.27 0.36 6.09
CA GLY A 215 -16.30 1.21 5.40
C GLY A 215 -16.09 0.85 3.93
N ALA A 216 -15.19 1.62 3.31
CA ALA A 216 -14.89 1.52 1.89
C ALA A 216 -13.76 0.52 1.62
N THR A 217 -13.70 0.07 0.37
CA THR A 217 -12.60 -0.77 -0.13
C THR A 217 -11.96 -0.09 -1.35
N PRO A 218 -11.23 1.03 -1.16
CA PRO A 218 -10.61 1.73 -2.26
C PRO A 218 -9.48 0.91 -2.88
N HIS A 219 -9.36 1.04 -4.21
CA HIS A 219 -8.37 0.36 -5.02
C HIS A 219 -7.60 1.39 -5.83
N PHE A 220 -6.29 1.40 -5.71
CA PHE A 220 -5.42 2.41 -6.33
C PHE A 220 -4.37 1.73 -7.21
N PRO A 221 -4.51 1.81 -8.57
CA PRO A 221 -3.42 1.50 -9.48
C PRO A 221 -2.31 2.54 -9.32
N MET A 222 -1.09 2.09 -9.06
CA MET A 222 0.05 2.95 -8.75
C MET A 222 1.27 2.54 -9.56
N ALA A 223 1.95 3.49 -10.20
CA ALA A 223 3.31 3.30 -10.68
C ALA A 223 4.26 3.29 -9.47
N SER A 224 5.07 2.25 -9.36
CA SER A 224 5.87 1.99 -8.17
C SER A 224 7.34 1.86 -8.50
N ARG A 225 8.19 2.52 -7.67
CA ARG A 225 9.63 2.39 -7.72
C ARG A 225 10.11 1.78 -6.41
N VAL A 226 10.73 0.61 -6.52
CA VAL A 226 11.32 -0.12 -5.39
C VAL A 226 12.78 0.29 -5.22
N CYS A 227 13.17 0.57 -3.99
CA CYS A 227 14.54 0.88 -3.59
C CYS A 227 14.96 -0.10 -2.50
N GLU A 228 15.83 -1.03 -2.84
CA GLU A 228 16.43 -1.96 -1.89
C GLU A 228 17.58 -1.26 -1.15
N ILE A 229 17.71 -1.55 0.13
CA ILE A 229 18.87 -1.14 0.90
C ILE A 229 19.82 -2.33 0.95
N THR A 230 20.81 -2.31 0.06
CA THR A 230 21.94 -3.23 0.20
C THR A 230 22.70 -2.84 1.46
N CYS A 231 22.67 -3.70 2.48
CA CYS A 231 23.67 -3.60 3.56
C CYS A 231 25.04 -3.70 2.89
N ALA A 232 25.87 -2.64 2.97
CA ALA A 232 27.28 -2.79 2.72
C ALA A 232 27.81 -3.77 3.79
N GLU A 233 28.40 -4.89 3.36
CA GLU A 233 29.13 -5.82 4.22
C GLU A 233 30.29 -5.14 4.94
#